data_63320fe57c8a5d85f8d02bfc51ec4e95
#
_entry.id   63320fe57c8a5d85f8d02bfc51ec4e95
#
_cell.length_a   1.000
_cell.length_b   1.000
_cell.length_c   1.000
_cell.angle_alpha   90.00
_cell.angle_beta   90.00
_cell.angle_gamma   90.00
#
_symmetry.space_group_name_H-M   'P 1'
#
loop_
_entity.id
_entity.type
_entity.pdbx_description
1 polymer ?
#
loop_
_entity_poly.entity_id
_entity_poly.type
_entity_poly.pdbx_seq_one_letter_code
_entity_poly.pdbx_strand_id
1 'polypeptide(L)' 'MKKQTVKIIVAGAAGRMGRTILSLAYRDPAIQIAGAFERADNPSVGRDVGELIGSSPINVPVHPDLRECIQSG' A
#
# COMPACT_ATOMS: atom_id res chain seq x y z
N MET A 1 -27.34 -6.15 -1.74
CA MET A 1 -26.75 -5.18 -0.81
C MET A 1 -25.29 -4.95 -1.18
N LYS A 2 -24.91 -3.69 -1.33
CA LYS A 2 -23.54 -3.38 -1.72
C LYS A 2 -22.62 -3.47 -0.51
N LYS A 3 -21.49 -4.15 -0.66
CA LYS A 3 -20.44 -4.11 0.34
C LYS A 3 -19.71 -2.78 0.21
N GLN A 4 -19.51 -2.12 1.34
CA GLN A 4 -18.67 -0.93 1.35
C GLN A 4 -17.22 -1.36 1.39
N THR A 5 -16.42 -0.75 0.54
CA THR A 5 -14.98 -1.00 0.53
C THR A 5 -14.29 0.11 1.29
N VAL A 6 -13.44 -0.28 2.23
CA VAL A 6 -12.62 0.66 2.98
C VAL A 6 -11.30 0.84 2.22
N LYS A 7 -10.98 2.09 1.90
CA LYS A 7 -9.72 2.41 1.25
C LYS A 7 -8.71 2.83 2.31
N ILE A 8 -7.52 2.25 2.26
CA ILE A 8 -6.48 2.57 3.23
C ILE A 8 -5.21 3.03 2.54
N ILE A 9 -4.45 3.85 3.26
CA ILE A 9 -3.10 4.25 2.88
C ILE A 9 -2.19 3.81 4.01
N VAL A 10 -1.12 3.10 3.68
CA VAL A 10 -0.23 2.53 4.68
C VAL A 10 1.07 3.33 4.73
N ALA A 11 1.36 3.87 5.90
CA ALA A 11 2.63 4.55 6.18
C ALA A 11 3.67 3.52 6.59
N GLY A 12 4.93 3.77 6.22
CA GLY A 12 6.01 2.84 6.57
C GLY A 12 5.82 1.49 5.91
N ALA A 13 5.37 1.50 4.65
CA ALA A 13 4.90 0.31 3.96
C ALA A 13 5.94 -0.81 3.88
N ALA A 14 7.23 -0.46 3.80
CA ALA A 14 8.29 -1.46 3.67
C ALA A 14 8.75 -2.00 5.02
N GLY A 15 8.30 -1.41 6.12
CA GLY A 15 8.64 -1.88 7.46
C GLY A 15 7.88 -3.15 7.80
N ARG A 16 8.26 -3.77 8.94
CA ARG A 16 7.65 -5.02 9.36
C ARG A 16 6.15 -4.88 9.56
N MET A 17 5.74 -3.85 10.29
CA MET A 17 4.32 -3.63 10.55
C MET A 17 3.56 -3.26 9.28
N GLY A 18 4.16 -2.39 8.45
CA GLY A 18 3.53 -1.97 7.20
C GLY A 18 3.26 -3.15 6.28
N ARG A 19 4.23 -4.05 6.12
CA ARG A 19 4.05 -5.23 5.28
C ARG A 19 3.01 -6.17 5.85
N THR A 20 2.95 -6.30 7.17
CA THR A 20 1.91 -7.12 7.81
C THR A 20 0.52 -6.56 7.51
N ILE A 21 0.37 -5.25 7.67
CA ILE A 21 -0.91 -4.60 7.39
C ILE A 21 -1.30 -4.77 5.92
N LEU A 22 -0.33 -4.59 5.02
CA LEU A 22 -0.58 -4.74 3.58
C LEU A 22 -1.00 -6.18 3.25
N SER A 23 -0.36 -7.17 3.84
CA SER A 23 -0.70 -8.57 3.61
C SER A 23 -2.12 -8.88 4.06
N LEU A 24 -2.50 -8.39 5.22
CA LEU A 24 -3.84 -8.61 5.74
C LEU A 24 -4.88 -7.91 4.88
N ALA A 25 -4.60 -6.67 4.47
CA ALA A 25 -5.51 -5.91 3.62
C ALA A 25 -5.68 -6.57 2.26
N TYR A 26 -4.60 -7.09 1.70
CA TYR A 26 -4.64 -7.75 0.39
C TYR A 26 -5.59 -8.94 0.39
N ARG A 27 -5.69 -9.64 1.52
CA ARG A 27 -6.55 -10.83 1.64
C ARG A 27 -8.00 -10.50 1.94
N ASP A 28 -8.28 -9.25 2.32
CA ASP A 28 -9.63 -8.87 2.76
C ASP A 28 -10.36 -8.17 1.62
N PRO A 29 -11.43 -8.78 1.07
CA PRO A 29 -12.13 -8.16 -0.06
C PRO A 29 -12.86 -6.87 0.30
N ALA A 30 -13.02 -6.57 1.58
CA ALA A 30 -13.65 -5.34 2.03
C ALA A 30 -12.64 -4.19 2.14
N ILE A 31 -11.34 -4.46 1.95
CA ILE A 31 -10.30 -3.44 2.08
C ILE A 31 -9.59 -3.27 0.74
N GLN A 32 -9.46 -2.03 0.32
CA GLN A 32 -8.69 -1.68 -0.87
C GLN A 32 -7.44 -0.90 -0.44
N ILE A 33 -6.28 -1.36 -0.89
CA ILE A 33 -5.04 -0.64 -0.66
C ILE A 33 -5.00 0.51 -1.68
N ALA A 34 -5.30 1.72 -1.23
CA ALA A 34 -5.37 2.89 -2.09
C ALA A 34 -4.01 3.56 -2.26
N GLY A 35 -3.10 3.35 -1.31
CA GLY A 35 -1.78 3.93 -1.41
C GLY A 35 -0.85 3.40 -0.33
N ALA A 36 0.44 3.65 -0.53
CA ALA A 36 1.48 3.27 0.42
C ALA A 36 2.62 4.25 0.28
N PHE A 37 3.27 4.58 1.39
CA PHE A 37 4.41 5.47 1.31
C PHE A 37 5.47 5.11 2.33
N GLU A 38 6.69 5.57 2.04
CA GLU A 38 7.86 5.40 2.87
C GLU A 38 8.67 6.69 2.87
N ARG A 39 9.72 6.71 3.67
CA ARG A 39 10.67 7.82 3.59
C ARG A 39 11.29 7.85 2.20
N ALA A 40 11.54 9.08 1.72
CA ALA A 40 12.03 9.26 0.36
C ALA A 40 13.33 8.52 0.05
N ASP A 41 14.14 8.25 1.08
CA ASP A 41 15.41 7.54 0.93
C ASP A 41 15.27 6.01 1.03
N ASN A 42 14.05 5.51 1.21
CA ASN A 42 13.85 4.06 1.32
C ASN A 42 13.94 3.42 -0.06
N PRO A 43 14.71 2.33 -0.22
CA PRO A 43 14.87 1.69 -1.52
C PRO A 43 13.58 1.09 -2.07
N SER A 44 12.54 0.94 -1.26
CA SER A 44 11.25 0.43 -1.73
C SER A 44 10.41 1.47 -2.45
N VAL A 45 10.76 2.75 -2.36
CA VAL A 45 10.05 3.80 -3.08
C VAL A 45 10.11 3.52 -4.58
N GLY A 46 8.95 3.57 -5.24
CA GLY A 46 8.82 3.26 -6.65
C GLY A 46 8.48 1.81 -6.95
N ARG A 47 8.61 0.92 -5.98
CA ARG A 47 8.24 -0.48 -6.17
C ARG A 47 6.76 -0.69 -5.95
N ASP A 48 6.20 -1.68 -6.61
CA ASP A 48 4.81 -2.05 -6.39
C ASP A 48 4.63 -2.70 -5.01
N VAL A 49 3.52 -2.38 -4.36
CA VAL A 49 3.20 -2.95 -3.05
C VAL A 49 3.16 -4.48 -3.11
N GLY A 50 2.72 -5.05 -4.23
CA GLY A 50 2.70 -6.49 -4.40
C GLY A 50 4.07 -7.13 -4.17
N GLU A 51 5.14 -6.46 -4.59
CA GLU A 51 6.49 -6.96 -4.36
C GLU A 51 6.84 -7.06 -2.88
N LEU A 52 6.35 -6.11 -2.08
CA LEU A 52 6.66 -6.07 -0.65
C LEU A 52 6.02 -7.23 0.11
N ILE A 53 4.91 -7.74 -0.39
CA ILE A 53 4.15 -8.78 0.29
C ILE A 53 4.22 -10.13 -0.43
N GLY A 54 5.03 -10.21 -1.50
CA GLY A 54 5.20 -11.47 -2.20
C GLY A 54 4.02 -11.87 -3.07
N SER A 55 3.20 -10.92 -3.47
CA SER A 55 2.05 -11.18 -4.33
C SER A 55 2.33 -10.74 -5.77
N SER A 56 1.38 -11.01 -6.65
CA SER A 56 1.36 -10.42 -7.97
C SER A 56 1.26 -8.90 -7.87
N PRO A 57 1.69 -8.16 -8.91
CA PRO A 57 1.56 -6.71 -8.88
C PRO A 57 0.13 -6.27 -8.67
N ILE A 58 -0.08 -5.27 -7.81
CA ILE A 58 -1.40 -4.71 -7.56
C ILE A 58 -1.52 -3.28 -8.08
N ASN A 59 -0.45 -2.78 -8.72
CA ASN A 59 -0.40 -1.45 -9.36
C ASN A 59 -0.55 -0.31 -8.37
N VAL A 60 0.02 -0.49 -7.19
CA VAL A 60 0.08 0.55 -6.16
C VAL A 60 1.55 0.77 -5.84
N PRO A 61 2.16 1.82 -6.38
CA PRO A 61 3.58 2.07 -6.10
C PRO A 61 3.77 2.65 -4.70
N VAL A 62 4.92 2.38 -4.12
CA VAL A 62 5.30 3.01 -2.86
C VAL A 62 5.75 4.43 -3.18
N HIS A 63 5.07 5.41 -2.60
CA HIS A 63 5.38 6.82 -2.79
C HIS A 63 6.37 7.32 -1.75
N PRO A 64 7.06 8.44 -2.02
CA PRO A 64 8.02 8.99 -1.06
C PRO A 64 7.38 9.79 0.08
N ASP A 65 6.08 10.08 -0.02
CA ASP A 65 5.36 10.78 1.04
C ASP A 65 3.86 10.63 0.88
N LEU A 66 3.14 11.01 1.92
CA LEU A 66 1.68 10.92 1.93
C LEU A 66 1.02 11.77 0.85
N ARG A 67 1.59 12.94 0.59
CA ARG A 67 0.99 13.87 -0.37
C ARG A 67 0.89 13.24 -1.76
N GLU A 68 1.93 12.54 -2.20
CA GLU A 68 1.89 11.88 -3.50
C GLU A 68 0.90 10.75 -3.55
N CYS A 69 0.68 10.05 -2.43
CA CYS A 69 -0.36 9.04 -2.36
C CYS A 69 -1.73 9.63 -2.62
N ILE A 70 -2.00 10.79 -2.04
CA ILE A 70 -3.30 11.46 -2.17
C ILE A 70 -3.47 11.98 -3.59
N GLN A 71 -2.44 12.56 -4.18
CA GLN A 71 -2.53 13.13 -5.52
C GLN A 71 -2.69 12.07 -6.60
N SER A 72 -2.08 10.91 -6.42
CA SER A 72 -2.17 9.85 -7.43
C SER A 72 -3.45 9.02 -7.29
N GLY A 73 -4.08 9.11 -6.16
CA GLY A 73 -5.36 8.43 -5.95
C GLY A 73 -6.50 9.29 -6.33
#